data_cb222dca72970cd555367c6f5da10c55
#
_entry.id   cb222dca72970cd555367c6f5da10c55
#
_cell.length_a   1.000
_cell.length_b   1.000
_cell.length_c   1.000
_cell.angle_alpha   90.00
_cell.angle_beta   90.00
_cell.angle_gamma   90.00
#
_symmetry.space_group_name_H-M   'P 1'
#
loop_
_entity.id
_entity.type
_entity.pdbx_description
1 polymer ?
#
loop_
_entity_poly.entity_id
_entity_poly.type
_entity_poly.pdbx_seq_one_letter_code
_entity_poly.pdbx_strand_id
1 'polypeptide(L)'
;FSELAFAFYVGLGNACVIMVGKSIGSGKIQRGVSDARRFSVLVPLTGLVVGQTMIAARHPLVSLFAMGDNLSATTISTAYAVTIFCSLEYCFRNISYVQVVGVFRSGGDTLTGMIFDLASLWVVAIPLALLGTRVLHVSFLGVVILAYLGEDIPKSILCLLHFRSMRWLKPVPEEGRAGLKAYRE
;
A
#
# COMPACT_ATOMS: atom_id res chain seq x y z
N PHE A 1 4.31 -0.53 -16.36
CA PHE A 1 4.96 0.61 -15.70
C PHE A 1 4.70 0.63 -14.20
N SER A 2 3.47 0.37 -13.75
CA SER A 2 3.13 0.26 -12.32
C SER A 2 4.01 -0.76 -11.60
N GLU A 3 4.28 -1.92 -12.22
CA GLU A 3 5.11 -2.97 -11.65
C GLU A 3 6.59 -2.53 -11.48
N LEU A 4 7.11 -1.73 -12.41
CA LEU A 4 8.47 -1.19 -12.29
C LEU A 4 8.59 -0.22 -11.11
N ALA A 5 7.61 0.66 -10.96
CA ALA A 5 7.52 1.55 -9.80
C ALA A 5 7.32 0.76 -8.50
N PHE A 6 6.51 -0.30 -8.53
CA PHE A 6 6.27 -1.17 -7.38
C PHE A 6 7.54 -1.88 -6.89
N ALA A 7 8.44 -2.31 -7.79
CA ALA A 7 9.72 -2.92 -7.41
C ALA A 7 10.55 -2.02 -6.48
N PHE A 8 10.50 -0.70 -6.68
CA PHE A 8 11.15 0.26 -5.78
C PHE A 8 10.57 0.23 -4.36
N TYR A 9 9.23 0.12 -4.23
CA TYR A 9 8.56 0.03 -2.93
C TYR A 9 8.81 -1.30 -2.23
N VAL A 10 8.98 -2.39 -2.97
CA VAL A 10 9.42 -3.68 -2.41
C VAL A 10 10.78 -3.51 -1.72
N GLY A 11 11.70 -2.78 -2.35
CA GLY A 11 13.00 -2.45 -1.75
C GLY A 11 12.85 -1.64 -0.45
N LEU A 12 12.03 -0.60 -0.43
CA LEU A 12 11.77 0.21 0.76
C LEU A 12 11.06 -0.58 1.86
N GLY A 13 10.10 -1.45 1.52
CA GLY A 13 9.44 -2.34 2.45
C GLY A 13 10.44 -3.30 3.12
N ASN A 14 11.33 -3.91 2.34
CA ASN A 14 12.38 -4.79 2.86
C ASN A 14 13.37 -4.03 3.75
N ALA A 15 13.76 -2.81 3.38
CA ALA A 15 14.59 -1.96 4.23
C ALA A 15 13.91 -1.67 5.59
N CYS A 16 12.59 -1.36 5.55
CA CYS A 16 11.79 -1.19 6.76
C CYS A 16 11.81 -2.45 7.63
N VAL A 17 11.57 -3.64 7.05
CA VAL A 17 11.62 -4.93 7.79
C VAL A 17 12.95 -5.13 8.47
N ILE A 18 14.06 -4.89 7.78
CA ILE A 18 15.41 -5.11 8.31
C ILE A 18 15.71 -4.12 9.44
N MET A 19 15.49 -2.83 9.23
CA MET A 19 15.83 -1.77 10.19
C MET A 19 14.96 -1.85 11.44
N VAL A 20 13.64 -1.91 11.26
CA VAL A 20 12.68 -1.97 12.36
C VAL A 20 12.77 -3.30 13.08
N GLY A 21 12.85 -4.42 12.33
CA GLY A 21 12.96 -5.77 12.90
C GLY A 21 14.23 -5.96 13.73
N LYS A 22 15.38 -5.45 13.26
CA LYS A 22 16.64 -5.48 14.02
C LYS A 22 16.54 -4.68 15.32
N SER A 23 15.90 -3.50 15.27
CA SER A 23 15.74 -2.65 16.46
C SER A 23 14.81 -3.30 17.49
N ILE A 24 13.67 -3.86 17.04
CA ILE A 24 12.71 -4.55 17.91
C ILE A 24 13.32 -5.84 18.47
N GLY A 25 13.98 -6.64 17.63
CA GLY A 25 14.59 -7.91 18.03
C GLY A 25 15.70 -7.75 19.09
N SER A 26 16.47 -6.65 19.03
CA SER A 26 17.51 -6.31 20.03
C SER A 26 16.97 -5.58 21.28
N GLY A 27 15.67 -5.55 21.51
CA GLY A 27 15.04 -4.91 22.66
C GLY A 27 14.96 -3.38 22.62
N LYS A 28 15.47 -2.73 21.56
CA LYS A 28 15.41 -1.27 21.39
C LYS A 28 14.07 -0.81 20.81
N ILE A 29 12.97 -1.08 21.54
CA ILE A 29 11.60 -0.90 21.05
C ILE A 29 11.31 0.55 20.63
N GLN A 30 11.73 1.53 21.45
CA GLN A 30 11.49 2.95 21.15
C GLN A 30 12.12 3.38 19.82
N ARG A 31 13.32 2.87 19.51
CA ARG A 31 13.99 3.12 18.23
C ARG A 31 13.23 2.43 17.08
N GLY A 32 12.84 1.17 17.27
CA GLY A 32 12.04 0.44 16.28
C GLY A 32 10.72 1.13 15.94
N VAL A 33 10.00 1.63 16.94
CA VAL A 33 8.75 2.39 16.75
C VAL A 33 9.02 3.73 16.05
N SER A 34 10.10 4.43 16.40
CA SER A 34 10.49 5.68 15.73
C SER A 34 10.81 5.45 14.26
N ASP A 35 11.59 4.41 13.95
CA ASP A 35 11.94 4.05 12.57
C ASP A 35 10.69 3.61 11.78
N ALA A 36 9.80 2.80 12.37
CA ALA A 36 8.53 2.42 11.78
C ALA A 36 7.66 3.65 11.42
N ARG A 37 7.58 4.64 12.32
CA ARG A 37 6.87 5.89 12.06
C ARG A 37 7.49 6.68 10.91
N ARG A 38 8.82 6.75 10.83
CA ARG A 38 9.51 7.42 9.72
C ARG A 38 9.22 6.76 8.38
N PHE A 39 9.28 5.41 8.31
CA PHE A 39 8.92 4.68 7.10
C PHE A 39 7.46 4.86 6.73
N SER A 40 6.54 4.89 7.71
CA SER A 40 5.11 5.10 7.49
C SER A 40 4.77 6.48 6.89
N VAL A 41 5.66 7.46 7.00
CA VAL A 41 5.53 8.77 6.35
C VAL A 41 6.33 8.84 5.05
N LEU A 42 7.56 8.35 5.06
CA LEU A 42 8.49 8.47 3.94
C LEU A 42 7.99 7.69 2.71
N VAL A 43 7.49 6.46 2.91
CA VAL A 43 7.06 5.62 1.79
C VAL A 43 5.82 6.19 1.05
N PRO A 44 4.76 6.64 1.72
CA PRO A 44 3.67 7.36 1.04
C PRO A 44 4.10 8.67 0.35
N LEU A 45 5.01 9.43 0.95
CA LEU A 45 5.55 10.64 0.32
C LEU A 45 6.32 10.33 -0.96
N THR A 46 7.15 9.28 -0.97
CA THR A 46 7.78 8.82 -2.22
C THR A 46 6.74 8.35 -3.22
N GLY A 47 5.61 7.77 -2.75
CA GLY A 47 4.45 7.42 -3.57
C GLY A 47 3.85 8.62 -4.31
N LEU A 48 3.72 9.75 -3.62
CA LEU A 48 3.29 11.00 -4.25
C LEU A 48 4.26 11.44 -5.36
N VAL A 49 5.56 11.43 -5.09
CA VAL A 49 6.58 11.83 -6.08
C VAL A 49 6.52 10.94 -7.31
N VAL A 50 6.47 9.61 -7.12
CA VAL A 50 6.38 8.65 -8.23
C VAL A 50 5.06 8.82 -8.98
N GLY A 51 3.93 8.97 -8.29
CA GLY A 51 2.63 9.23 -8.90
C GLY A 51 2.63 10.50 -9.76
N GLN A 52 3.19 11.61 -9.26
CA GLN A 52 3.32 12.86 -10.03
C GLN A 52 4.23 12.67 -11.26
N THR A 53 5.31 11.92 -11.15
CA THR A 53 6.19 11.59 -12.28
C THR A 53 5.44 10.76 -13.33
N MET A 54 4.60 9.81 -12.93
CA MET A 54 3.75 9.03 -13.84
C MET A 54 2.71 9.92 -14.55
N ILE A 55 2.10 10.88 -13.85
CA ILE A 55 1.18 11.85 -14.47
C ILE A 55 1.93 12.72 -15.49
N ALA A 56 3.11 13.20 -15.18
CA ALA A 56 3.94 13.99 -16.10
C ALA A 56 4.33 13.18 -17.35
N ALA A 57 4.68 11.90 -17.16
CA ALA A 57 5.09 10.99 -18.23
C ALA A 57 3.91 10.30 -18.93
N ARG A 58 2.65 10.63 -18.64
CA ARG A 58 1.48 9.92 -19.18
C ARG A 58 1.41 9.90 -20.71
N HIS A 59 1.80 11.00 -21.37
CA HIS A 59 1.77 11.08 -22.83
C HIS A 59 2.75 10.11 -23.49
N PRO A 60 4.06 10.12 -23.19
CA PRO A 60 4.98 9.15 -23.76
C PRO A 60 4.65 7.71 -23.34
N LEU A 61 4.13 7.49 -22.11
CA LEU A 61 3.76 6.17 -21.65
C LEU A 61 2.61 5.58 -22.48
N VAL A 62 1.52 6.32 -22.67
CA VAL A 62 0.36 5.84 -23.45
C VAL A 62 0.71 5.75 -24.94
N SER A 63 1.50 6.68 -25.49
CA SER A 63 1.88 6.64 -26.90
C SER A 63 2.75 5.45 -27.26
N LEU A 64 3.63 4.99 -26.37
CA LEU A 64 4.42 3.75 -26.57
C LEU A 64 3.54 2.51 -26.78
N PHE A 65 2.41 2.42 -26.05
CA PHE A 65 1.45 1.34 -26.23
C PHE A 65 0.57 1.52 -27.47
N ALA A 66 0.26 2.77 -27.83
CA ALA A 66 -0.55 3.07 -29.02
C ALA A 66 0.20 2.83 -30.34
N MET A 67 1.53 2.77 -30.34
CA MET A 67 2.35 2.53 -31.54
C MET A 67 2.25 1.08 -32.08
N GLY A 68 1.81 0.11 -31.26
CA GLY A 68 1.77 -1.31 -31.64
C GLY A 68 0.43 -1.79 -32.20
N ASP A 69 -0.68 -1.13 -31.92
CA ASP A 69 -2.03 -1.56 -32.27
C ASP A 69 -2.89 -0.39 -32.75
N ASN A 70 -3.85 -0.66 -33.66
CA ASN A 70 -4.89 0.29 -34.05
C ASN A 70 -5.93 0.48 -32.93
N LEU A 71 -5.51 1.12 -31.83
CA LEU A 71 -6.37 1.35 -30.70
C LEU A 71 -7.42 2.44 -31.00
N SER A 72 -8.66 2.18 -30.59
CA SER A 72 -9.74 3.15 -30.68
C SER A 72 -9.41 4.41 -29.86
N ALA A 73 -9.85 5.58 -30.32
CA ALA A 73 -9.72 6.84 -29.58
C ALA A 73 -10.33 6.77 -28.18
N THR A 74 -11.42 6.01 -28.00
CA THR A 74 -12.07 5.76 -26.72
C THR A 74 -11.15 4.96 -25.78
N THR A 75 -10.45 3.96 -26.30
CA THR A 75 -9.48 3.15 -25.51
C THR A 75 -8.33 4.02 -25.03
N ILE A 76 -7.81 4.88 -25.90
CA ILE A 76 -6.70 5.79 -25.55
C ILE A 76 -7.15 6.80 -24.47
N SER A 77 -8.32 7.40 -24.59
CA SER A 77 -8.85 8.34 -23.58
C SER A 77 -9.08 7.65 -22.22
N THR A 78 -9.59 6.42 -22.24
CA THR A 78 -9.77 5.61 -21.03
C THR A 78 -8.41 5.27 -20.38
N ALA A 79 -7.40 4.93 -21.19
CA ALA A 79 -6.04 4.66 -20.69
C ALA A 79 -5.43 5.89 -19.99
N TYR A 80 -5.63 7.10 -20.53
CA TYR A 80 -5.20 8.33 -19.85
C TYR A 80 -5.91 8.53 -18.52
N ALA A 81 -7.23 8.34 -18.47
CA ALA A 81 -8.00 8.50 -17.25
C ALA A 81 -7.59 7.49 -16.16
N VAL A 82 -7.41 6.23 -16.54
CA VAL A 82 -6.92 5.17 -15.63
C VAL A 82 -5.52 5.50 -15.13
N THR A 83 -4.61 5.95 -16.01
CA THR A 83 -3.25 6.32 -15.61
C THR A 83 -3.24 7.44 -14.58
N ILE A 84 -4.05 8.48 -14.77
CA ILE A 84 -4.17 9.59 -13.81
C ILE A 84 -4.72 9.08 -12.48
N PHE A 85 -5.79 8.29 -12.51
CA PHE A 85 -6.39 7.73 -11.30
C PHE A 85 -5.40 6.86 -10.52
N CYS A 86 -4.76 5.89 -11.18
CA CYS A 86 -3.77 5.01 -10.53
C CYS A 86 -2.59 5.79 -9.96
N SER A 87 -2.18 6.87 -10.62
CA SER A 87 -1.08 7.72 -10.15
C SER A 87 -1.44 8.47 -8.87
N LEU A 88 -2.68 8.93 -8.72
CA LEU A 88 -3.18 9.58 -7.52
C LEU A 88 -3.40 8.57 -6.38
N GLU A 89 -3.92 7.40 -6.71
CA GLU A 89 -4.19 6.31 -5.78
C GLU A 89 -2.88 5.73 -5.20
N TYR A 90 -1.78 5.83 -5.93
CA TYR A 90 -0.48 5.25 -5.54
C TYR A 90 0.00 5.68 -4.15
N CYS A 91 -0.34 6.89 -3.70
CA CYS A 91 -0.03 7.36 -2.36
C CYS A 91 -0.79 6.55 -1.28
N PHE A 92 -2.10 6.35 -1.48
CA PHE A 92 -2.94 5.60 -0.53
C PHE A 92 -2.54 4.14 -0.46
N ARG A 93 -2.28 3.51 -1.59
CA ARG A 93 -1.78 2.13 -1.69
C ARG A 93 -0.48 1.93 -0.91
N ASN A 94 0.44 2.89 -0.97
CA ASN A 94 1.71 2.82 -0.26
C ASN A 94 1.57 3.00 1.25
N ILE A 95 0.50 3.64 1.77
CA ILE A 95 0.22 3.69 3.21
C ILE A 95 -0.01 2.29 3.76
N SER A 96 -0.94 1.53 3.16
CA SER A 96 -1.24 0.17 3.59
C SER A 96 -0.07 -0.79 3.30
N TYR A 97 0.60 -0.65 2.16
CA TYR A 97 1.73 -1.49 1.79
C TYR A 97 2.86 -1.45 2.83
N VAL A 98 3.33 -0.26 3.21
CA VAL A 98 4.43 -0.14 4.19
C VAL A 98 4.01 -0.64 5.57
N GLN A 99 2.75 -0.49 5.95
CA GLN A 99 2.25 -1.00 7.23
C GLN A 99 2.24 -2.53 7.25
N VAL A 100 1.67 -3.17 6.23
CA VAL A 100 1.54 -4.63 6.18
C VAL A 100 2.87 -5.30 5.93
N VAL A 101 3.57 -4.94 4.86
CA VAL A 101 4.79 -5.62 4.41
C VAL A 101 6.02 -5.17 5.19
N GLY A 102 6.08 -3.90 5.61
CA GLY A 102 7.19 -3.33 6.38
C GLY A 102 7.00 -3.49 7.88
N VAL A 103 6.06 -2.76 8.45
CA VAL A 103 5.93 -2.55 9.89
C VAL A 103 5.38 -3.77 10.63
N PHE A 104 4.23 -4.31 10.22
CA PHE A 104 3.61 -5.44 10.94
C PHE A 104 4.47 -6.69 10.84
N ARG A 105 5.07 -6.91 9.66
CA ARG A 105 5.99 -8.03 9.46
C ARG A 105 7.23 -7.93 10.33
N SER A 106 7.81 -6.74 10.46
CA SER A 106 8.99 -6.51 11.32
C SER A 106 8.67 -6.63 12.82
N GLY A 107 7.44 -6.30 13.20
CA GLY A 107 6.94 -6.43 14.57
C GLY A 107 6.52 -7.83 14.97
N GLY A 108 6.44 -8.79 14.01
CA GLY A 108 5.99 -10.16 14.25
C GLY A 108 4.48 -10.39 14.08
N ASP A 109 3.74 -9.41 13.56
CA ASP A 109 2.28 -9.49 13.37
C ASP A 109 1.86 -9.63 11.90
N THR A 110 2.47 -10.56 11.20
CA THR A 110 2.20 -10.81 9.77
C THR A 110 0.76 -11.26 9.52
N LEU A 111 0.17 -12.02 10.45
CA LEU A 111 -1.19 -12.56 10.31
C LEU A 111 -2.24 -11.45 10.22
N THR A 112 -2.14 -10.44 11.08
CA THR A 112 -3.09 -9.32 11.07
C THR A 112 -3.02 -8.53 9.75
N GLY A 113 -1.80 -8.31 9.22
CA GLY A 113 -1.62 -7.69 7.91
C GLY A 113 -2.30 -8.49 6.80
N MET A 114 -2.08 -9.81 6.76
CA MET A 114 -2.71 -10.70 5.79
C MET A 114 -4.25 -10.69 5.89
N ILE A 115 -4.80 -10.68 7.11
CA ILE A 115 -6.26 -10.61 7.31
C ILE A 115 -6.81 -9.28 6.77
N PHE A 116 -6.13 -8.16 6.99
CA PHE A 116 -6.56 -6.86 6.48
C PHE A 116 -6.54 -6.82 4.94
N ASP A 117 -5.51 -7.39 4.30
CA ASP A 117 -5.44 -7.50 2.84
C ASP A 117 -6.61 -8.35 2.29
N LEU A 118 -6.80 -9.56 2.81
CA LEU A 118 -7.86 -10.46 2.36
C LEU A 118 -9.27 -9.89 2.64
N ALA A 119 -9.50 -9.31 3.82
CA ALA A 119 -10.79 -8.75 4.18
C ALA A 119 -11.15 -7.55 3.29
N SER A 120 -10.21 -6.64 3.04
CA SER A 120 -10.47 -5.48 2.17
C SER A 120 -10.77 -5.92 0.74
N LEU A 121 -10.06 -6.91 0.21
CA LEU A 121 -10.28 -7.42 -1.13
C LEU A 121 -11.63 -8.16 -1.25
N TRP A 122 -11.87 -9.16 -0.40
CA TRP A 122 -13.03 -10.06 -0.53
C TRP A 122 -14.34 -9.47 -0.01
N VAL A 123 -14.29 -8.68 1.08
CA VAL A 123 -15.50 -8.14 1.72
C VAL A 123 -15.90 -6.80 1.16
N VAL A 124 -14.95 -6.02 0.63
CA VAL A 124 -15.24 -4.65 0.16
C VAL A 124 -15.01 -4.51 -1.34
N ALA A 125 -13.80 -4.74 -1.84
CA ALA A 125 -13.46 -4.43 -3.23
C ALA A 125 -14.26 -5.26 -4.24
N ILE A 126 -14.30 -6.60 -4.08
CA ILE A 126 -15.02 -7.50 -4.98
C ILE A 126 -16.54 -7.22 -4.96
N PRO A 127 -17.23 -7.12 -3.80
CA PRO A 127 -18.65 -6.77 -3.78
C PRO A 127 -18.94 -5.40 -4.40
N LEU A 128 -18.10 -4.38 -4.17
CA LEU A 128 -18.26 -3.06 -4.78
C LEU A 128 -18.08 -3.11 -6.31
N ALA A 129 -17.11 -3.86 -6.81
CA ALA A 129 -16.92 -4.05 -8.24
C ALA A 129 -18.12 -4.76 -8.88
N LEU A 130 -18.66 -5.80 -8.22
CA LEU A 130 -19.86 -6.49 -8.67
C LEU A 130 -21.11 -5.61 -8.64
N LEU A 131 -21.29 -4.81 -7.59
CA LEU A 131 -22.37 -3.80 -7.53
C LEU A 131 -22.22 -2.77 -8.63
N GLY A 132 -21.03 -2.27 -8.88
CA GLY A 132 -20.72 -1.33 -9.95
C GLY A 132 -21.11 -1.87 -11.33
N THR A 133 -20.79 -3.13 -11.60
CA THR A 133 -21.07 -3.77 -12.91
C THR A 133 -22.52 -4.22 -13.06
N ARG A 134 -23.10 -4.87 -12.04
CA ARG A 134 -24.40 -5.56 -12.13
C ARG A 134 -25.59 -4.67 -11.79
N VAL A 135 -25.41 -3.71 -10.87
CA VAL A 135 -26.53 -2.88 -10.36
C VAL A 135 -26.42 -1.46 -10.85
N LEU A 136 -25.26 -0.83 -10.72
CA LEU A 136 -25.07 0.58 -11.07
C LEU A 136 -24.73 0.79 -12.55
N HIS A 137 -24.37 -0.28 -13.28
CA HIS A 137 -23.98 -0.24 -14.69
C HIS A 137 -22.96 0.87 -15.00
N VAL A 138 -22.01 1.12 -14.08
CA VAL A 138 -21.01 2.15 -14.28
C VAL A 138 -20.01 1.76 -15.37
N SER A 139 -19.37 2.76 -15.96
CA SER A 139 -18.34 2.53 -16.97
C SER A 139 -17.15 1.72 -16.42
N PHE A 140 -16.33 1.16 -17.31
CA PHE A 140 -15.12 0.43 -16.93
C PHE A 140 -14.25 1.22 -15.95
N LEU A 141 -14.03 2.52 -16.21
CA LEU A 141 -13.28 3.40 -15.29
C LEU A 141 -13.95 3.48 -13.92
N GLY A 142 -15.27 3.56 -13.87
CA GLY A 142 -16.02 3.60 -12.60
C GLY A 142 -15.84 2.32 -11.79
N VAL A 143 -15.82 1.14 -12.43
CA VAL A 143 -15.57 -0.14 -11.76
C VAL A 143 -14.15 -0.18 -11.20
N VAL A 144 -13.17 0.28 -11.98
CA VAL A 144 -11.76 0.37 -11.54
C VAL A 144 -11.65 1.27 -10.30
N ILE A 145 -12.24 2.44 -10.32
CA ILE A 145 -12.24 3.37 -9.19
C ILE A 145 -12.88 2.74 -7.96
N LEU A 146 -14.04 2.11 -8.09
CA LEU A 146 -14.74 1.46 -6.98
C LEU A 146 -13.93 0.31 -6.38
N ALA A 147 -13.27 -0.50 -7.21
CA ALA A 147 -12.46 -1.62 -6.76
C ALA A 147 -11.24 -1.14 -5.96
N TYR A 148 -10.46 -0.21 -6.51
CA TYR A 148 -9.24 0.28 -5.86
C TYR A 148 -9.53 1.08 -4.60
N LEU A 149 -10.48 2.02 -4.64
CA LEU A 149 -10.85 2.77 -3.43
C LEU A 149 -11.49 1.86 -2.37
N GLY A 150 -12.28 0.88 -2.81
CA GLY A 150 -12.88 -0.11 -1.91
C GLY A 150 -11.87 -1.03 -1.24
N GLU A 151 -10.71 -1.28 -1.87
CA GLU A 151 -9.62 -2.04 -1.28
C GLU A 151 -8.75 -1.17 -0.37
N ASP A 152 -8.22 -0.07 -0.90
CA ASP A 152 -7.14 0.67 -0.25
C ASP A 152 -7.61 1.61 0.87
N ILE A 153 -8.81 2.18 0.81
CA ILE A 153 -9.30 3.06 1.86
C ILE A 153 -9.56 2.31 3.17
N PRO A 154 -10.39 1.24 3.20
CA PRO A 154 -10.63 0.49 4.43
C PRO A 154 -9.35 -0.13 4.99
N LYS A 155 -8.51 -0.69 4.11
CA LYS A 155 -7.23 -1.28 4.48
C LYS A 155 -6.31 -0.24 5.13
N SER A 156 -6.16 0.93 4.54
CA SER A 156 -5.32 2.00 5.09
C SER A 156 -5.80 2.46 6.46
N ILE A 157 -7.12 2.61 6.65
CA ILE A 157 -7.71 2.97 7.94
C ILE A 157 -7.42 1.90 8.98
N LEU A 158 -7.69 0.63 8.69
CA LEU A 158 -7.43 -0.49 9.59
C LEU A 158 -5.94 -0.59 9.95
N CYS A 159 -5.06 -0.46 8.98
CA CYS A 159 -3.61 -0.47 9.19
C CYS A 159 -3.16 0.68 10.10
N LEU A 160 -3.63 1.90 9.88
CA LEU A 160 -3.28 3.06 10.72
C LEU A 160 -3.80 2.93 12.15
N LEU A 161 -5.03 2.42 12.32
CA LEU A 161 -5.59 2.15 13.65
C LEU A 161 -4.80 1.07 14.38
N HIS A 162 -4.46 -0.02 13.68
CA HIS A 162 -3.66 -1.10 14.24
C HIS A 162 -2.24 -0.65 14.59
N PHE A 163 -1.62 0.17 13.74
CA PHE A 163 -0.32 0.79 14.03
C PHE A 163 -0.36 1.63 15.31
N ARG A 164 -1.38 2.50 15.45
CA ARG A 164 -1.56 3.34 16.64
C ARG A 164 -1.82 2.53 17.91
N SER A 165 -2.50 1.40 17.82
CA SER A 165 -2.78 0.53 18.97
C SER A 165 -1.55 -0.18 19.53
N MET A 166 -0.39 -0.11 18.84
CA MET A 166 0.86 -0.80 19.19
C MET A 166 0.74 -2.33 19.33
N ARG A 167 -0.38 -2.93 18.88
CA ARG A 167 -0.63 -4.38 18.95
C ARG A 167 0.18 -5.19 17.95
N TRP A 168 0.74 -4.53 16.95
CA TRP A 168 1.65 -5.13 15.96
C TRP A 168 3.02 -5.51 16.55
N LEU A 169 3.38 -4.99 17.75
CA LEU A 169 4.60 -5.34 18.46
C LEU A 169 4.46 -6.69 19.16
N LYS A 170 4.92 -7.74 18.50
CA LYS A 170 4.89 -9.14 18.97
C LYS A 170 6.30 -9.78 18.80
N PRO A 171 7.36 -9.24 19.44
CA PRO A 171 8.70 -9.74 19.24
C PRO A 171 8.83 -11.21 19.70
N VAL A 172 9.47 -12.02 18.86
CA VAL A 172 9.73 -13.44 19.14
C VAL A 172 10.96 -13.63 20.03
N PRO A 173 12.10 -12.92 19.79
CA PRO A 173 13.32 -13.05 20.60
C PRO A 173 13.09 -12.62 22.05
N GLU A 174 13.79 -13.28 22.99
CA GLU A 174 13.69 -12.97 24.44
C GLU A 174 14.09 -11.53 24.75
N GLU A 175 15.17 -11.03 24.16
CA GLU A 175 15.60 -9.64 24.28
C GLU A 175 14.52 -8.64 23.85
N GLY A 176 13.85 -8.95 22.74
CA GLY A 176 12.74 -8.15 22.23
C GLY A 176 11.54 -8.16 23.17
N ARG A 177 11.20 -9.31 23.78
CA ARG A 177 10.12 -9.43 24.76
C ARG A 177 10.44 -8.67 26.04
N ALA A 178 11.66 -8.78 26.55
CA ALA A 178 12.13 -8.03 27.71
C ALA A 178 12.06 -6.52 27.45
N GLY A 179 12.56 -6.07 26.30
CA GLY A 179 12.50 -4.67 25.88
C GLY A 179 11.07 -4.17 25.73
N LEU A 180 10.13 -4.98 25.20
CA LEU A 180 8.72 -4.61 25.08
C LEU A 180 8.06 -4.47 26.46
N LYS A 181 8.39 -5.33 27.41
CA LYS A 181 7.88 -5.24 28.78
C LYS A 181 8.33 -3.94 29.45
N ALA A 182 9.63 -3.62 29.37
CA ALA A 182 10.18 -2.38 29.89
C ALA A 182 9.64 -1.10 29.18
N TYR A 183 9.22 -1.21 27.92
CA TYR A 183 8.63 -0.10 27.17
C TYR A 183 7.19 0.19 27.59
N ARG A 184 6.46 -0.80 28.11
CA ARG A 184 5.05 -0.69 28.54
C ARG A 184 4.88 -0.28 30.01
N GLU A 185 5.90 -0.47 30.83
CA GLU A 185 6.01 0.02 32.23
C GLU A 185 6.35 1.51 32.24
#